data_f3067d1ce56f0a45ec54d27db9273fee
#
_entry.id   f3067d1ce56f0a45ec54d27db9273fee
#
_cell.length_a   1.000
_cell.length_b   1.000
_cell.length_c   1.000
_cell.angle_alpha   90.00
_cell.angle_beta   90.00
_cell.angle_gamma   90.00
#
_symmetry.space_group_name_H-M   'P 1'
#
loop_
_entity.id
_entity.type
_entity.pdbx_description
1 polymer ?
#
loop_
_entity_poly.entity_id
_entity_poly.type
_entity_poly.pdbx_seq_one_letter_code
_entity_poly.pdbx_strand_id
1 'polypeptide(L)'
;MIQTQDNSTTKAIPEGQELDDLKCMAKPSISELCSDDGSSLLVFPHSLGEYGDKIGAEHIFSVNNGNQLVTGNIMGFVGYNDTQVSICSRFAQQQGDYFLHYMLQKVFAINLFDLKHDSDNESVFDFLIYLFPAFLKRALRQGIYKEYQTRNYNDANVRGRIDIQRHIRQNVPFAGKVAYSTREYAFDNHVTQLVRHTIEYIACHPYHGNILGNDDETKEAVGLINNATPSYNRNERNRIVNLNNRPINHPYFSEYRDLQRLCLQILRHEELKYGNDDNQIYGILFDGAWLWEEYLDTLLKSIGFEHPRNKAGEGRKYMFTDHTGACYPDFYSQEMVLDAKYKGYEDLGMVQTADLYQVISYMHILKLNHGGFVVPVSNDEKQSVAKQLNGYGGKLSVFGIQVDQKSPTFTCFANKMGAEESRLLECIRSFVSD
;
A
#
# COMPACT_ATOMS: atom_id res chain seq x y z
N MET A 1 22.82 -3.56 -4.03
CA MET A 1 21.44 -3.93 -3.67
C MET A 1 21.41 -5.32 -3.07
N ILE A 2 20.85 -5.46 -1.86
CA ILE A 2 20.73 -6.73 -1.13
C ILE A 2 19.33 -7.30 -1.43
N GLN A 3 19.26 -8.57 -1.84
CA GLN A 3 18.00 -9.27 -2.02
C GLN A 3 17.79 -10.29 -0.90
N THR A 4 16.61 -10.30 -0.32
CA THR A 4 16.19 -11.24 0.71
C THR A 4 14.70 -11.60 0.53
N GLN A 5 14.22 -12.52 1.34
CA GLN A 5 12.79 -12.90 1.35
C GLN A 5 12.17 -12.56 2.70
N ASP A 6 10.86 -12.48 2.76
CA ASP A 6 10.14 -12.34 4.02
C ASP A 6 10.35 -13.60 4.91
N ASN A 7 10.33 -13.39 6.22
CA ASN A 7 10.61 -14.43 7.22
C ASN A 7 11.87 -15.27 6.94
N SER A 8 12.96 -14.61 6.56
CA SER A 8 14.21 -15.25 6.21
C SER A 8 15.40 -14.64 6.95
N THR A 9 16.52 -15.32 6.87
CA THR A 9 17.81 -14.83 7.39
C THR A 9 18.83 -14.90 6.27
N THR A 10 19.49 -13.78 5.98
CA THR A 10 20.51 -13.70 4.93
C THR A 10 21.84 -14.37 5.34
N LYS A 11 22.77 -14.47 4.40
CA LYS A 11 24.17 -14.71 4.73
C LYS A 11 24.75 -13.49 5.48
N ALA A 12 25.85 -13.71 6.21
CA ALA A 12 26.55 -12.61 6.89
C ALA A 12 27.02 -11.55 5.88
N ILE A 13 26.75 -10.29 6.20
CA ILE A 13 27.13 -9.13 5.40
C ILE A 13 28.50 -8.66 5.88
N PRO A 14 29.46 -8.38 4.99
CA PRO A 14 30.77 -7.90 5.36
C PRO A 14 30.70 -6.57 6.12
N GLU A 15 31.66 -6.34 7.01
CA GLU A 15 31.82 -5.06 7.69
C GLU A 15 32.15 -3.95 6.67
N GLY A 16 31.48 -2.80 6.80
CA GLY A 16 31.65 -1.65 5.92
C GLY A 16 30.42 -0.74 5.93
N GLN A 17 30.43 0.27 5.06
CA GLN A 17 29.37 1.28 4.96
C GLN A 17 27.99 0.64 4.75
N GLU A 18 27.89 -0.41 3.92
CA GLU A 18 26.64 -1.13 3.65
C GLU A 18 26.02 -1.72 4.93
N LEU A 19 26.85 -2.31 5.82
CA LEU A 19 26.37 -2.85 7.10
C LEU A 19 25.94 -1.73 8.07
N ASP A 20 26.63 -0.59 8.06
CA ASP A 20 26.29 0.54 8.91
C ASP A 20 24.97 1.19 8.45
N ASP A 21 24.76 1.33 7.15
CA ASP A 21 23.49 1.79 6.58
C ASP A 21 22.34 0.84 6.94
N LEU A 22 22.55 -0.47 6.87
CA LEU A 22 21.56 -1.48 7.31
C LEU A 22 21.21 -1.35 8.78
N LYS A 23 22.19 -1.13 9.64
CA LYS A 23 21.94 -0.89 11.07
C LYS A 23 21.15 0.40 11.30
N CYS A 24 21.38 1.44 10.50
CA CYS A 24 20.59 2.66 10.54
C CYS A 24 19.13 2.41 10.14
N MET A 25 18.88 1.63 9.07
CA MET A 25 17.52 1.25 8.65
C MET A 25 16.82 0.32 9.64
N ALA A 26 17.55 -0.54 10.33
CA ALA A 26 17.02 -1.50 11.31
C ALA A 26 16.67 -0.88 12.68
N LYS A 27 17.17 0.33 12.98
CA LYS A 27 17.03 0.93 14.30
C LYS A 27 15.66 1.50 14.61
N PRO A 28 15.00 2.29 13.73
CA PRO A 28 13.69 2.84 14.01
C PRO A 28 12.60 1.78 13.85
N SER A 29 11.53 1.90 14.63
CA SER A 29 10.30 1.14 14.40
C SER A 29 9.55 1.67 13.17
N ILE A 30 8.68 0.85 12.60
CA ILE A 30 7.86 1.24 11.45
C ILE A 30 6.97 2.43 11.80
N SER A 31 6.41 2.48 13.02
CA SER A 31 5.60 3.60 13.48
C SER A 31 6.40 4.90 13.58
N GLU A 32 7.66 4.85 14.03
CA GLU A 32 8.53 6.03 14.06
C GLU A 32 8.81 6.53 12.64
N LEU A 33 9.12 5.62 11.72
CA LEU A 33 9.33 5.96 10.31
C LEU A 33 8.09 6.56 9.64
N CYS A 34 6.89 6.05 9.96
CA CYS A 34 5.64 6.58 9.41
C CYS A 34 5.21 7.92 10.01
N SER A 35 5.62 8.22 11.25
CA SER A 35 5.30 9.46 11.97
C SER A 35 6.30 10.60 11.73
N ASP A 36 7.49 10.29 11.21
CA ASP A 36 8.50 11.29 10.87
C ASP A 36 8.04 12.10 9.64
N ASP A 37 7.83 13.40 9.82
CA ASP A 37 7.42 14.34 8.76
C ASP A 37 8.42 14.42 7.59
N GLY A 38 9.65 13.91 7.77
CA GLY A 38 10.70 13.84 6.75
C GLY A 38 10.83 12.48 6.04
N SER A 39 10.14 11.44 6.51
CA SER A 39 10.29 10.08 5.96
C SER A 39 9.65 9.96 4.57
N SER A 40 10.44 9.48 3.63
CA SER A 40 10.01 9.13 2.26
C SER A 40 9.57 7.66 2.16
N LEU A 41 9.20 7.01 3.26
CA LEU A 41 8.77 5.62 3.31
C LEU A 41 7.24 5.51 3.24
N LEU A 42 6.74 4.68 2.31
CA LEU A 42 5.35 4.25 2.26
C LEU A 42 5.23 2.86 2.87
N VAL A 43 4.33 2.69 3.82
CA VAL A 43 4.03 1.38 4.42
C VAL A 43 2.53 1.10 4.30
N PHE A 44 2.19 -0.11 3.87
CA PHE A 44 0.81 -0.57 3.73
C PHE A 44 0.51 -1.74 4.67
N PRO A 45 -0.62 -1.69 5.39
CA PRO A 45 -1.64 -0.62 5.40
C PRO A 45 -1.19 0.63 6.16
N HIS A 46 -1.76 1.78 5.80
CA HIS A 46 -1.42 3.07 6.44
C HIS A 46 -1.88 3.19 7.90
N SER A 47 -2.84 2.36 8.31
CA SER A 47 -3.39 2.30 9.68
C SER A 47 -2.51 1.51 10.66
N LEU A 48 -1.25 1.22 10.30
CA LEU A 48 -0.32 0.51 11.17
C LEU A 48 -0.21 1.20 12.54
N GLY A 49 -0.54 0.46 13.58
CA GLY A 49 -0.42 0.90 14.98
C GLY A 49 -1.61 1.64 15.58
N GLU A 50 -2.63 2.04 14.81
CA GLU A 50 -3.78 2.78 15.35
C GLU A 50 -4.74 1.91 16.18
N TYR A 51 -4.86 0.60 15.89
CA TYR A 51 -5.83 -0.30 16.52
C TYR A 51 -5.22 -1.59 17.10
N GLY A 52 -4.01 -1.50 17.66
CA GLY A 52 -3.39 -2.64 18.37
C GLY A 52 -2.68 -3.63 17.45
N ASP A 53 -2.41 -3.24 16.23
CA ASP A 53 -1.59 -4.00 15.31
C ASP A 53 -0.14 -3.98 15.78
N LYS A 54 0.44 -5.17 15.99
CA LYS A 54 1.80 -5.31 16.54
C LYS A 54 2.89 -4.86 15.55
N ILE A 55 2.58 -4.80 14.26
CA ILE A 55 3.53 -4.48 13.19
C ILE A 55 4.10 -3.06 13.32
N GLY A 56 3.32 -2.09 13.80
CA GLY A 56 3.82 -0.74 14.04
C GLY A 56 4.99 -0.68 15.03
N ALA A 57 5.06 -1.60 15.98
CA ALA A 57 6.16 -1.72 16.94
C ALA A 57 7.34 -2.56 16.41
N GLU A 58 7.18 -3.22 15.28
CA GLU A 58 8.23 -4.02 14.64
C GLU A 58 9.19 -3.11 13.85
N HIS A 59 10.36 -3.64 13.57
CA HIS A 59 11.33 -3.03 12.68
C HIS A 59 11.18 -3.59 11.27
N ILE A 60 11.64 -2.86 10.26
CA ILE A 60 11.64 -3.35 8.87
C ILE A 60 12.34 -4.71 8.77
N PHE A 61 13.48 -4.81 9.42
CA PHE A 61 14.28 -6.02 9.63
C PHE A 61 15.18 -5.80 10.84
N SER A 62 15.83 -6.86 11.29
CA SER A 62 16.86 -6.76 12.33
C SER A 62 18.20 -7.27 11.79
N VAL A 63 19.30 -6.76 12.36
CA VAL A 63 20.65 -7.25 12.08
C VAL A 63 21.13 -7.98 13.33
N ASN A 64 21.39 -9.29 13.23
CA ASN A 64 21.84 -10.10 14.36
C ASN A 64 23.35 -9.95 14.62
N ASN A 65 23.83 -10.54 15.70
CA ASN A 65 25.24 -10.50 16.08
C ASN A 65 26.20 -11.13 15.04
N GLY A 66 25.68 -11.92 14.11
CA GLY A 66 26.45 -12.50 13.00
C GLY A 66 26.43 -11.63 11.73
N ASN A 67 26.03 -10.36 11.83
CA ASN A 67 25.86 -9.44 10.69
C ASN A 67 24.92 -9.99 9.61
N GLN A 68 23.92 -10.77 10.02
CA GLN A 68 22.89 -11.30 9.12
C GLN A 68 21.62 -10.48 9.26
N LEU A 69 21.00 -10.18 8.15
CA LEU A 69 19.71 -9.49 8.10
C LEU A 69 18.60 -10.53 8.32
N VAL A 70 17.72 -10.26 9.29
CA VAL A 70 16.57 -11.11 9.65
C VAL A 70 15.30 -10.32 9.37
N THR A 71 14.46 -10.85 8.49
CA THR A 71 13.20 -10.24 8.05
C THR A 71 11.99 -10.84 8.73
N GLY A 72 10.93 -10.04 8.90
CA GLY A 72 9.60 -10.47 9.31
C GLY A 72 8.64 -10.66 8.13
N ASN A 73 7.34 -10.43 8.35
CA ASN A 73 6.29 -10.55 7.33
C ASN A 73 6.18 -9.33 6.38
N ILE A 74 7.23 -8.53 6.27
CA ILE A 74 7.25 -7.33 5.45
C ILE A 74 7.89 -7.63 4.12
N MET A 75 7.28 -7.17 3.03
CA MET A 75 7.76 -7.28 1.66
C MET A 75 7.86 -5.90 1.03
N GLY A 76 8.74 -5.75 0.05
CA GLY A 76 8.90 -4.52 -0.70
C GLY A 76 10.34 -4.08 -0.81
N PHE A 77 10.54 -2.78 -0.79
CA PHE A 77 11.83 -2.17 -1.03
C PHE A 77 12.10 -1.05 -0.04
N VAL A 78 13.33 -0.96 0.46
CA VAL A 78 13.81 0.13 1.32
C VAL A 78 15.23 0.49 0.97
N GLY A 79 15.56 1.77 1.05
CA GLY A 79 16.90 2.28 0.83
C GLY A 79 17.29 3.36 1.83
N TYR A 80 18.59 3.51 2.03
CA TYR A 80 19.23 4.54 2.82
C TYR A 80 20.61 4.80 2.24
N ASN A 81 20.92 6.04 1.91
CA ASN A 81 22.12 6.41 1.13
C ASN A 81 22.22 5.56 -0.16
N ASP A 82 23.36 4.95 -0.42
CA ASP A 82 23.62 4.06 -1.56
C ASP A 82 23.20 2.60 -1.33
N THR A 83 22.78 2.28 -0.08
CA THR A 83 22.43 0.92 0.31
C THR A 83 20.93 0.67 0.11
N GLN A 84 20.61 -0.38 -0.62
CA GLN A 84 19.26 -0.76 -0.98
C GLN A 84 18.97 -2.22 -0.62
N VAL A 85 17.78 -2.48 -0.07
CA VAL A 85 17.29 -3.81 0.30
C VAL A 85 15.96 -4.07 -0.39
N SER A 86 15.86 -5.18 -1.12
CA SER A 86 14.63 -5.71 -1.67
C SER A 86 14.22 -6.95 -0.88
N ILE A 87 13.03 -6.92 -0.31
CA ILE A 87 12.44 -8.01 0.46
C ILE A 87 11.33 -8.62 -0.38
N CYS A 88 11.64 -9.74 -1.02
CA CYS A 88 10.70 -10.48 -1.85
C CYS A 88 9.78 -11.38 -1.00
N SER A 89 8.67 -11.84 -1.57
CA SER A 89 7.88 -12.89 -0.95
C SER A 89 8.68 -14.21 -0.85
N ARG A 90 8.38 -15.04 0.13
CA ARG A 90 8.96 -16.39 0.26
C ARG A 90 8.63 -17.31 -0.92
N PHE A 91 7.71 -16.90 -1.76
CA PHE A 91 7.33 -17.58 -3.00
C PHE A 91 8.02 -17.01 -4.24
N ALA A 92 8.94 -16.06 -4.07
CA ALA A 92 9.69 -15.45 -5.18
C ALA A 92 10.52 -16.49 -5.93
N GLN A 93 10.60 -16.32 -7.24
CA GLN A 93 11.36 -17.17 -8.17
C GLN A 93 12.68 -16.50 -8.56
N GLN A 94 13.57 -17.25 -9.22
CA GLN A 94 14.82 -16.69 -9.76
C GLN A 94 14.59 -15.57 -10.78
N GLN A 95 13.42 -15.54 -11.43
CA GLN A 95 13.06 -14.58 -12.47
C GLN A 95 12.28 -13.37 -11.96
N GLY A 96 11.95 -13.32 -10.66
CA GLY A 96 11.22 -12.24 -10.04
C GLY A 96 10.16 -12.71 -9.05
N ASP A 97 9.57 -11.76 -8.33
CA ASP A 97 8.51 -12.03 -7.36
C ASP A 97 7.11 -11.93 -8.01
N TYR A 98 6.78 -12.94 -8.81
CA TYR A 98 5.48 -12.98 -9.50
C TYR A 98 4.30 -13.03 -8.55
N PHE A 99 4.45 -13.63 -7.36
CA PHE A 99 3.35 -13.73 -6.41
C PHE A 99 3.03 -12.38 -5.76
N LEU A 100 4.05 -11.67 -5.29
CA LEU A 100 3.87 -10.30 -4.78
C LEU A 100 3.23 -9.40 -5.84
N HIS A 101 3.74 -9.42 -7.06
CA HIS A 101 3.21 -8.63 -8.17
C HIS A 101 1.75 -8.98 -8.48
N TYR A 102 1.39 -10.26 -8.44
CA TYR A 102 0.02 -10.72 -8.70
C TYR A 102 -0.96 -10.25 -7.62
N MET A 103 -0.59 -10.38 -6.36
CA MET A 103 -1.41 -9.86 -5.25
C MET A 103 -1.60 -8.34 -5.38
N LEU A 104 -0.54 -7.60 -5.63
CA LEU A 104 -0.60 -6.15 -5.80
C LEU A 104 -1.47 -5.74 -7.00
N GLN A 105 -1.38 -6.48 -8.11
CA GLN A 105 -2.24 -6.26 -9.28
C GLN A 105 -3.72 -6.43 -8.94
N LYS A 106 -4.07 -7.46 -8.18
CA LYS A 106 -5.47 -7.73 -7.77
C LYS A 106 -5.98 -6.69 -6.78
N VAL A 107 -5.20 -6.40 -5.75
CA VAL A 107 -5.59 -5.49 -4.65
C VAL A 107 -5.72 -4.04 -5.13
N PHE A 108 -4.79 -3.57 -5.95
CA PHE A 108 -4.82 -2.20 -6.45
C PHE A 108 -5.50 -2.05 -7.81
N ALA A 109 -5.98 -3.15 -8.42
CA ALA A 109 -6.60 -3.17 -9.74
C ALA A 109 -5.72 -2.51 -10.82
N ILE A 110 -4.40 -2.79 -10.79
CA ILE A 110 -3.40 -2.26 -11.72
C ILE A 110 -2.99 -3.34 -12.72
N ASN A 111 -2.58 -2.92 -13.92
CA ASN A 111 -2.07 -3.84 -14.93
C ASN A 111 -0.54 -3.83 -14.93
N LEU A 112 0.06 -4.92 -14.45
CA LEU A 112 1.52 -5.08 -14.34
C LEU A 112 2.11 -5.94 -15.46
N PHE A 113 1.35 -6.28 -16.49
CA PHE A 113 1.84 -7.15 -17.59
C PHE A 113 3.00 -6.55 -18.37
N ASP A 114 3.14 -5.23 -18.38
CA ASP A 114 4.20 -4.51 -19.08
C ASP A 114 5.46 -4.26 -18.23
N LEU A 115 5.46 -4.68 -16.95
CA LEU A 115 6.66 -4.62 -16.11
C LEU A 115 7.72 -5.57 -16.69
N LYS A 116 8.85 -5.03 -17.09
CA LYS A 116 10.02 -5.83 -17.34
C LYS A 116 10.54 -6.35 -16.01
N HIS A 117 10.51 -7.65 -15.82
CA HIS A 117 11.01 -8.32 -14.61
C HIS A 117 12.53 -8.45 -14.60
N ASP A 118 13.24 -7.49 -15.16
CA ASP A 118 14.70 -7.45 -15.07
C ASP A 118 15.10 -7.04 -13.63
N SER A 119 16.09 -7.72 -13.11
CA SER A 119 16.58 -7.65 -11.74
C SER A 119 17.30 -6.34 -11.40
N ASP A 120 17.20 -5.32 -12.21
CA ASP A 120 17.89 -4.05 -12.02
C ASP A 120 17.06 -3.04 -11.23
N ASN A 121 17.73 -2.14 -10.55
CA ASN A 121 17.17 -1.08 -9.70
C ASN A 121 16.03 -0.25 -10.32
N GLU A 122 15.89 -0.24 -11.63
CA GLU A 122 14.83 0.44 -12.37
C GLU A 122 13.46 -0.21 -12.15
N SER A 123 13.38 -1.54 -11.97
CA SER A 123 12.11 -2.26 -11.87
C SER A 123 11.29 -1.94 -10.61
N VAL A 124 11.94 -1.59 -9.51
CA VAL A 124 11.25 -1.29 -8.24
C VAL A 124 10.60 0.10 -8.29
N PHE A 125 11.27 1.07 -8.93
CA PHE A 125 10.72 2.43 -9.08
C PHE A 125 9.65 2.49 -10.17
N ASP A 126 9.80 1.69 -11.20
CA ASP A 126 8.77 1.51 -12.21
C ASP A 126 7.47 1.06 -11.55
N PHE A 127 7.55 0.22 -10.52
CA PHE A 127 6.37 -0.20 -9.75
C PHE A 127 5.61 0.96 -9.10
N LEU A 128 6.29 1.98 -8.56
CA LEU A 128 5.64 3.17 -8.00
C LEU A 128 4.81 3.92 -9.06
N ILE A 129 5.32 3.97 -10.29
CA ILE A 129 4.62 4.59 -11.42
C ILE A 129 3.33 3.83 -11.73
N TYR A 130 3.35 2.48 -11.67
CA TYR A 130 2.17 1.65 -11.90
C TYR A 130 1.10 1.81 -10.80
N LEU A 131 1.48 2.14 -9.56
CA LEU A 131 0.53 2.43 -8.48
C LEU A 131 -0.19 3.77 -8.67
N PHE A 132 0.42 4.72 -9.36
CA PHE A 132 -0.08 6.09 -9.46
C PHE A 132 -1.53 6.21 -9.96
N PRO A 133 -1.98 5.53 -11.04
CA PRO A 133 -3.37 5.60 -11.50
C PRO A 133 -4.38 5.16 -10.44
N ALA A 134 -4.09 4.11 -9.68
CA ALA A 134 -4.98 3.61 -8.63
C ALA A 134 -5.12 4.62 -7.49
N PHE A 135 -4.02 5.22 -7.03
CA PHE A 135 -4.03 6.25 -6.00
C PHE A 135 -4.71 7.53 -6.47
N LEU A 136 -4.47 7.94 -7.71
CA LEU A 136 -5.12 9.10 -8.32
C LEU A 136 -6.65 8.93 -8.35
N LYS A 137 -7.13 7.77 -8.82
CA LYS A 137 -8.57 7.47 -8.86
C LYS A 137 -9.19 7.44 -7.46
N ARG A 138 -8.52 6.83 -6.47
CA ARG A 138 -8.99 6.79 -5.08
C ARG A 138 -9.11 8.19 -4.49
N ALA A 139 -8.09 9.03 -4.65
CA ALA A 139 -8.11 10.40 -4.16
C ALA A 139 -9.21 11.24 -4.84
N LEU A 140 -9.40 11.11 -6.14
CA LEU A 140 -10.42 11.84 -6.87
C LEU A 140 -11.86 11.39 -6.60
N ARG A 141 -12.09 10.20 -6.04
CA ARG A 141 -13.41 9.81 -5.49
C ARG A 141 -13.87 10.74 -4.37
N GLN A 142 -12.94 11.37 -3.64
CA GLN A 142 -13.23 12.40 -2.65
C GLN A 142 -13.41 13.81 -3.29
N GLY A 143 -13.26 13.90 -4.62
CA GLY A 143 -13.22 15.16 -5.37
C GLY A 143 -11.84 15.76 -5.47
N ILE A 144 -11.70 16.86 -6.23
CA ILE A 144 -10.41 17.54 -6.39
C ILE A 144 -10.05 18.28 -5.09
N TYR A 145 -8.82 18.11 -4.62
CA TYR A 145 -8.34 18.75 -3.39
C TYR A 145 -8.41 20.28 -3.49
N LYS A 146 -8.91 20.90 -2.44
CA LYS A 146 -9.06 22.35 -2.32
C LYS A 146 -8.48 22.84 -1.02
N GLU A 147 -7.90 24.01 -1.07
CA GLU A 147 -7.46 24.73 0.13
C GLU A 147 -7.68 26.23 0.01
N TYR A 148 -7.69 26.91 1.14
CA TYR A 148 -7.77 28.35 1.18
C TYR A 148 -6.39 28.98 0.87
N GLN A 149 -6.33 29.72 -0.24
CA GLN A 149 -5.12 30.45 -0.64
C GLN A 149 -5.36 31.94 -0.57
N THR A 150 -4.35 32.70 -0.18
CA THR A 150 -4.36 34.14 -0.27
C THR A 150 -3.89 34.57 -1.66
N ARG A 151 -4.82 35.11 -2.46
CA ARG A 151 -4.50 35.67 -3.78
C ARG A 151 -4.40 37.18 -3.74
N ASN A 152 -3.41 37.69 -4.45
CA ASN A 152 -3.12 39.09 -4.51
C ASN A 152 -3.60 39.71 -5.84
N TYR A 153 -4.42 40.71 -5.74
CA TYR A 153 -5.01 41.42 -6.89
C TYR A 153 -4.60 42.88 -6.91
N ASN A 154 -4.62 43.48 -8.09
CA ASN A 154 -4.43 44.93 -8.31
C ASN A 154 -5.33 45.37 -9.45
N ASP A 155 -6.59 45.65 -9.13
CA ASP A 155 -7.63 46.09 -10.08
C ASP A 155 -8.60 47.09 -9.42
N ALA A 156 -9.58 47.57 -10.19
CA ALA A 156 -10.55 48.56 -9.71
C ALA A 156 -11.69 47.93 -8.86
N ASN A 157 -11.86 46.58 -8.90
CA ASN A 157 -12.95 45.88 -8.23
C ASN A 157 -12.48 45.19 -6.94
N VAL A 158 -12.35 45.97 -5.88
CA VAL A 158 -11.82 45.51 -4.58
C VAL A 158 -12.79 44.49 -3.95
N ARG A 159 -12.33 43.23 -3.80
CA ARG A 159 -13.11 42.13 -3.22
C ARG A 159 -12.53 41.59 -1.89
N GLY A 160 -11.47 42.20 -1.38
CA GLY A 160 -10.79 41.72 -0.19
C GLY A 160 -10.08 42.78 0.61
N ARG A 161 -9.21 42.37 1.51
CA ARG A 161 -8.44 43.29 2.36
C ARG A 161 -7.43 44.06 1.53
N ILE A 162 -7.45 45.41 1.62
CA ILE A 162 -6.49 46.28 0.95
C ILE A 162 -5.09 46.07 1.53
N ASP A 163 -4.12 45.82 0.68
CA ASP A 163 -2.71 45.76 1.02
C ASP A 163 -2.09 47.15 0.80
N ILE A 164 -2.07 47.92 1.87
CA ILE A 164 -1.64 49.33 1.83
C ILE A 164 -0.20 49.43 1.34
N GLN A 165 0.70 48.58 1.79
CA GLN A 165 2.12 48.65 1.42
C GLN A 165 2.30 48.40 -0.08
N ARG A 166 1.63 47.40 -0.62
CA ARG A 166 1.66 47.07 -2.03
C ARG A 166 0.92 48.10 -2.87
N HIS A 167 -0.19 48.63 -2.34
CA HIS A 167 -0.94 49.71 -3.00
C HIS A 167 -0.10 50.96 -3.18
N ILE A 168 0.60 51.45 -2.14
CA ILE A 168 1.48 52.60 -2.21
C ILE A 168 2.61 52.38 -3.24
N ARG A 169 3.19 51.17 -3.24
CA ARG A 169 4.28 50.84 -4.15
C ARG A 169 3.87 50.78 -5.63
N GLN A 170 2.66 50.29 -5.90
CA GLN A 170 2.20 49.99 -7.26
C GLN A 170 1.26 51.05 -7.85
N ASN A 171 0.55 51.80 -7.00
CA ASN A 171 -0.55 52.65 -7.42
C ASN A 171 -0.42 54.12 -6.93
N VAL A 172 0.80 54.57 -6.67
CA VAL A 172 1.05 55.97 -6.37
C VAL A 172 1.96 56.55 -7.48
N PRO A 173 1.47 57.51 -8.26
CA PRO A 173 0.15 58.18 -8.21
C PRO A 173 -1.02 57.22 -8.55
N PHE A 174 -2.20 57.50 -8.00
CA PHE A 174 -3.37 56.59 -8.14
C PHE A 174 -3.82 56.49 -9.59
N ALA A 175 -3.84 55.27 -10.13
CA ALA A 175 -4.19 54.96 -11.51
C ALA A 175 -5.53 54.18 -11.62
N GLY A 176 -6.45 54.39 -10.66
CA GLY A 176 -7.77 53.69 -10.67
C GLY A 176 -7.74 52.24 -10.22
N LYS A 177 -6.60 51.72 -9.73
CA LYS A 177 -6.42 50.35 -9.25
C LYS A 177 -6.09 50.33 -7.78
N VAL A 178 -6.56 49.31 -7.07
CA VAL A 178 -6.27 49.09 -5.65
C VAL A 178 -5.64 47.71 -5.49
N ALA A 179 -4.51 47.67 -4.76
CA ALA A 179 -3.89 46.41 -4.40
C ALA A 179 -4.59 45.82 -3.17
N TYR A 180 -5.12 44.63 -3.30
CA TYR A 180 -5.81 43.94 -2.24
C TYR A 180 -5.53 42.44 -2.26
N SER A 181 -5.85 41.73 -1.19
CA SER A 181 -5.75 40.28 -1.10
C SER A 181 -7.09 39.67 -0.72
N THR A 182 -7.40 38.54 -1.34
CA THR A 182 -8.56 37.71 -1.01
C THR A 182 -8.12 36.36 -0.51
N ARG A 183 -8.94 35.73 0.31
CA ARG A 183 -8.76 34.33 0.69
C ARG A 183 -9.77 33.49 -0.10
N GLU A 184 -9.25 32.74 -1.06
CA GLU A 184 -10.06 31.95 -2.01
C GLU A 184 -9.86 30.48 -1.79
N TYR A 185 -10.94 29.69 -1.92
CA TYR A 185 -10.91 28.24 -1.84
C TYR A 185 -10.60 27.70 -3.25
N ALA A 186 -9.33 27.38 -3.48
CA ALA A 186 -8.82 27.13 -4.82
C ALA A 186 -8.44 25.66 -5.04
N PHE A 187 -8.71 25.17 -6.25
CA PHE A 187 -8.22 23.87 -6.72
C PHE A 187 -6.74 23.93 -7.11
N ASP A 188 -6.30 25.04 -7.67
CA ASP A 188 -4.91 25.24 -8.09
C ASP A 188 -4.06 25.59 -6.87
N ASN A 189 -3.50 24.56 -6.23
CA ASN A 189 -2.74 24.64 -5.00
C ASN A 189 -1.52 23.71 -5.05
N HIS A 190 -0.66 23.76 -4.04
CA HIS A 190 0.59 22.98 -4.03
C HIS A 190 0.38 21.47 -4.12
N VAL A 191 -0.73 20.92 -3.60
CA VAL A 191 -1.03 19.49 -3.66
C VAL A 191 -1.43 19.06 -5.07
N THR A 192 -2.38 19.77 -5.68
CA THR A 192 -2.81 19.46 -7.05
C THR A 192 -1.69 19.72 -8.08
N GLN A 193 -0.85 20.72 -7.82
CA GLN A 193 0.37 20.98 -8.60
C GLN A 193 1.38 19.83 -8.48
N LEU A 194 1.56 19.24 -7.28
CA LEU A 194 2.40 18.06 -7.10
C LEU A 194 1.92 16.88 -7.95
N VAL A 195 0.61 16.59 -7.89
CA VAL A 195 0.00 15.54 -8.72
C VAL A 195 0.19 15.84 -10.20
N ARG A 196 0.04 17.11 -10.62
CA ARG A 196 0.31 17.54 -12.00
C ARG A 196 1.75 17.30 -12.42
N HIS A 197 2.73 17.64 -11.60
CA HIS A 197 4.14 17.37 -11.88
C HIS A 197 4.41 15.88 -12.05
N THR A 198 3.77 15.02 -11.25
CA THR A 198 3.88 13.57 -11.36
C THR A 198 3.26 13.04 -12.65
N ILE A 199 2.09 13.55 -13.05
CA ILE A 199 1.46 13.23 -14.34
C ILE A 199 2.41 13.55 -15.51
N GLU A 200 2.98 14.75 -15.53
CA GLU A 200 3.91 15.17 -16.59
C GLU A 200 5.19 14.35 -16.59
N TYR A 201 5.69 13.98 -15.42
CA TYR A 201 6.85 13.09 -15.29
C TYR A 201 6.57 11.72 -15.91
N ILE A 202 5.45 11.08 -15.53
CA ILE A 202 5.05 9.78 -16.05
C ILE A 202 4.81 9.85 -17.57
N ALA A 203 4.13 10.89 -18.05
CA ALA A 203 3.86 11.06 -19.48
C ALA A 203 5.13 11.19 -20.32
N CYS A 204 6.19 11.75 -19.77
CA CYS A 204 7.49 11.88 -20.42
C CYS A 204 8.39 10.63 -20.26
N HIS A 205 7.98 9.66 -19.44
CA HIS A 205 8.80 8.48 -19.18
C HIS A 205 8.87 7.58 -20.42
N PRO A 206 10.06 7.14 -20.87
CA PRO A 206 10.23 6.43 -22.14
C PRO A 206 9.42 5.14 -22.26
N TYR A 207 9.19 4.45 -21.13
CA TYR A 207 8.58 3.11 -21.11
C TYR A 207 7.18 3.08 -20.50
N HIS A 208 6.79 4.11 -19.72
CA HIS A 208 5.58 4.04 -18.88
C HIS A 208 4.53 5.11 -19.18
N GLY A 209 4.76 5.98 -20.17
CA GLY A 209 3.81 7.06 -20.54
C GLY A 209 2.42 6.58 -20.89
N ASN A 210 2.28 5.35 -21.37
CA ASN A 210 0.99 4.75 -21.74
C ASN A 210 0.08 4.45 -20.54
N ILE A 211 0.62 4.33 -19.32
CA ILE A 211 -0.13 4.00 -18.09
C ILE A 211 -1.26 4.99 -17.82
N LEU A 212 -1.03 6.27 -18.12
CA LEU A 212 -2.03 7.33 -17.95
C LEU A 212 -3.18 7.24 -18.95
N GLY A 213 -3.04 6.41 -19.97
CA GLY A 213 -4.02 6.21 -21.03
C GLY A 213 -4.64 4.81 -21.09
N ASN A 214 -4.33 3.91 -20.14
CA ASN A 214 -4.75 2.51 -20.21
C ASN A 214 -6.27 2.31 -20.02
N ASP A 215 -6.92 3.16 -19.24
CA ASP A 215 -8.35 3.10 -19.01
C ASP A 215 -8.98 4.51 -19.06
N ASP A 216 -10.26 4.57 -19.34
CA ASP A 216 -10.98 5.84 -19.52
C ASP A 216 -11.13 6.60 -18.19
N GLU A 217 -11.25 5.90 -17.06
CA GLU A 217 -11.31 6.49 -15.73
C GLU A 217 -10.00 7.21 -15.39
N THR A 218 -8.85 6.61 -15.74
CA THR A 218 -7.53 7.25 -15.55
C THR A 218 -7.38 8.47 -16.46
N LYS A 219 -7.81 8.40 -17.73
CA LYS A 219 -7.78 9.56 -18.64
C LYS A 219 -8.62 10.72 -18.12
N GLU A 220 -9.82 10.43 -17.62
CA GLU A 220 -10.70 11.42 -17.01
C GLU A 220 -10.04 12.06 -15.77
N ALA A 221 -9.47 11.24 -14.88
CA ALA A 221 -8.78 11.67 -13.70
C ALA A 221 -7.60 12.61 -14.02
N VAL A 222 -6.79 12.26 -15.00
CA VAL A 222 -5.70 13.10 -15.51
C VAL A 222 -6.24 14.42 -16.08
N GLY A 223 -7.32 14.37 -16.87
CA GLY A 223 -7.99 15.54 -17.40
C GLY A 223 -8.50 16.50 -16.33
N LEU A 224 -9.08 15.97 -15.25
CA LEU A 224 -9.55 16.76 -14.11
C LEU A 224 -8.40 17.52 -13.42
N ILE A 225 -7.29 16.87 -13.16
CA ILE A 225 -6.10 17.52 -12.55
C ILE A 225 -5.51 18.56 -13.50
N ASN A 226 -5.41 18.25 -14.79
CA ASN A 226 -4.89 19.18 -15.78
C ASN A 226 -5.71 20.48 -15.84
N ASN A 227 -7.02 20.36 -15.81
CA ASN A 227 -7.95 21.49 -15.80
C ASN A 227 -7.92 22.26 -14.47
N ALA A 228 -7.66 21.58 -13.37
CA ALA A 228 -7.59 22.19 -12.03
C ALA A 228 -6.32 22.99 -11.78
N THR A 229 -5.27 22.81 -12.58
CA THR A 229 -3.93 23.38 -12.39
C THR A 229 -3.48 24.31 -13.54
N PRO A 230 -4.23 25.37 -13.84
CA PRO A 230 -3.88 26.27 -14.96
C PRO A 230 -2.58 27.04 -14.74
N SER A 231 -2.10 27.21 -13.51
CA SER A 231 -0.83 27.87 -13.20
C SER A 231 0.38 26.95 -13.28
N TYR A 232 0.22 25.71 -13.75
CA TYR A 232 1.32 24.75 -13.85
C TYR A 232 2.54 25.31 -14.61
N ASN A 233 3.71 25.17 -13.99
CA ASN A 233 4.98 25.53 -14.59
C ASN A 233 6.04 24.48 -14.29
N ARG A 234 6.57 23.84 -15.32
CA ARG A 234 7.56 22.77 -15.20
C ARG A 234 8.78 23.15 -14.36
N ASN A 235 9.20 24.42 -14.43
CA ASN A 235 10.38 24.92 -13.72
C ASN A 235 10.15 25.08 -12.19
N GLU A 236 8.90 24.99 -11.71
CA GLU A 236 8.60 25.11 -10.29
C GLU A 236 8.59 23.77 -9.54
N ARG A 237 8.99 22.67 -10.20
CA ARG A 237 8.94 21.31 -9.63
C ARG A 237 9.55 21.24 -8.24
N ASN A 238 10.81 21.67 -8.07
CA ASN A 238 11.52 21.61 -6.79
C ASN A 238 10.83 22.44 -5.70
N ARG A 239 10.29 23.60 -6.06
CA ARG A 239 9.49 24.41 -5.14
C ARG A 239 8.22 23.69 -4.69
N ILE A 240 7.51 23.07 -5.62
CA ILE A 240 6.27 22.33 -5.31
C ILE A 240 6.56 21.09 -4.47
N VAL A 241 7.61 20.32 -4.79
CA VAL A 241 8.07 19.18 -3.97
C VAL A 241 8.35 19.64 -2.54
N ASN A 242 9.12 20.74 -2.36
CA ASN A 242 9.45 21.27 -1.03
C ASN A 242 8.22 21.75 -0.23
N LEU A 243 7.22 22.34 -0.89
CA LEU A 243 5.97 22.75 -0.23
C LEU A 243 5.14 21.56 0.26
N ASN A 244 5.33 20.38 -0.33
CA ASN A 244 4.62 19.16 0.03
C ASN A 244 5.39 18.25 1.00
N ASN A 245 6.52 18.71 1.58
CA ASN A 245 7.26 17.95 2.59
C ASN A 245 6.44 17.61 3.84
N ARG A 246 5.43 18.42 4.15
CA ARG A 246 4.51 18.15 5.24
C ARG A 246 3.30 17.36 4.75
N PRO A 247 2.92 16.27 5.42
CA PRO A 247 1.76 15.48 5.04
C PRO A 247 0.47 16.31 5.13
N ILE A 248 -0.46 16.05 4.20
CA ILE A 248 -1.80 16.61 4.28
C ILE A 248 -2.50 16.04 5.50
N ASN A 249 -3.03 16.93 6.34
CA ASN A 249 -3.88 16.56 7.47
C ASN A 249 -5.27 17.19 7.29
N HIS A 250 -6.08 16.60 6.43
CA HIS A 250 -7.43 17.07 6.14
C HIS A 250 -8.44 15.94 6.35
N PRO A 251 -9.43 16.09 7.25
CA PRO A 251 -10.35 15.00 7.63
C PRO A 251 -11.13 14.41 6.46
N TYR A 252 -11.49 15.21 5.47
CA TYR A 252 -12.27 14.76 4.31
C TYR A 252 -11.39 14.20 3.18
N PHE A 253 -10.19 14.75 2.96
CA PHE A 253 -9.30 14.38 1.86
C PHE A 253 -8.20 13.40 2.32
N SER A 254 -8.56 12.33 3.02
CA SER A 254 -7.61 11.36 3.57
C SER A 254 -6.79 10.64 2.50
N GLU A 255 -7.40 10.27 1.38
CA GLU A 255 -6.74 9.56 0.29
C GLU A 255 -5.67 10.40 -0.44
N TYR A 256 -5.76 11.73 -0.33
CA TYR A 256 -4.73 12.62 -0.89
C TYR A 256 -3.40 12.55 -0.12
N ARG A 257 -3.40 12.13 1.14
CA ARG A 257 -2.17 11.93 1.90
C ARG A 257 -1.28 10.87 1.27
N ASP A 258 -1.89 9.76 0.87
CA ASP A 258 -1.19 8.63 0.25
C ASP A 258 -0.74 8.98 -1.17
N LEU A 259 -1.60 9.63 -1.94
CA LEU A 259 -1.25 10.14 -3.25
C LEU A 259 -0.10 11.15 -3.16
N GLN A 260 -0.09 12.06 -2.17
CA GLN A 260 0.98 13.02 -1.96
C GLN A 260 2.32 12.31 -1.71
N ARG A 261 2.34 11.32 -0.80
CA ARG A 261 3.54 10.54 -0.51
C ARG A 261 4.06 9.80 -1.74
N LEU A 262 3.17 9.14 -2.47
CA LEU A 262 3.54 8.44 -3.71
C LEU A 262 4.12 9.39 -4.75
N CYS A 263 3.49 10.56 -4.97
CA CYS A 263 3.99 11.59 -5.88
C CYS A 263 5.39 12.08 -5.48
N LEU A 264 5.61 12.33 -4.20
CA LEU A 264 6.92 12.75 -3.69
C LEU A 264 7.98 11.69 -3.96
N GLN A 265 7.68 10.40 -3.75
CA GLN A 265 8.63 9.32 -4.02
C GLN A 265 8.97 9.21 -5.51
N ILE A 266 7.96 9.25 -6.38
CA ILE A 266 8.18 9.20 -7.83
C ILE A 266 9.06 10.37 -8.29
N LEU A 267 8.80 11.58 -7.80
CA LEU A 267 9.52 12.78 -8.24
C LEU A 267 10.93 12.91 -7.63
N ARG A 268 11.12 12.48 -6.38
CA ARG A 268 12.42 12.51 -5.70
C ARG A 268 13.37 11.41 -6.17
N HIS A 269 12.84 10.28 -6.62
CA HIS A 269 13.69 9.21 -7.14
C HIS A 269 14.62 9.69 -8.26
N GLU A 270 14.16 10.61 -9.11
CA GLU A 270 15.01 11.23 -10.13
C GLU A 270 16.12 12.09 -9.50
N GLU A 271 15.83 12.74 -8.37
CA GLU A 271 16.82 13.55 -7.63
C GLU A 271 17.85 12.66 -6.91
N LEU A 272 17.43 11.51 -6.37
CA LEU A 272 18.32 10.52 -5.75
C LEU A 272 19.29 9.89 -6.75
N LYS A 273 18.87 9.67 -7.99
CA LYS A 273 19.80 9.27 -9.09
C LYS A 273 20.91 10.29 -9.33
N TYR A 274 20.72 11.55 -8.93
CA TYR A 274 21.66 12.65 -9.12
C TYR A 274 22.34 13.14 -7.82
N GLY A 275 22.15 12.47 -6.68
CA GLY A 275 23.00 12.60 -5.48
C GLY A 275 22.69 13.76 -4.55
N ASN A 276 21.43 14.07 -4.26
CA ASN A 276 21.11 15.30 -3.52
C ASN A 276 20.39 15.20 -2.17
N ASP A 277 20.21 14.03 -1.53
CA ASP A 277 19.77 14.03 -0.12
C ASP A 277 20.28 12.78 0.62
N ASP A 278 21.41 12.94 1.29
CA ASP A 278 22.00 11.96 2.19
C ASP A 278 21.19 11.93 3.51
N ASN A 279 20.96 10.74 4.03
CA ASN A 279 20.42 10.43 5.37
C ASN A 279 18.91 10.33 5.56
N GLN A 280 18.13 10.01 4.53
CA GLN A 280 16.71 9.67 4.69
C GLN A 280 16.42 8.23 4.26
N ILE A 281 15.57 7.53 5.04
CA ILE A 281 15.05 6.21 4.67
C ILE A 281 13.89 6.41 3.70
N TYR A 282 13.96 5.73 2.56
CA TYR A 282 12.96 5.82 1.49
C TYR A 282 12.53 4.42 1.03
N GLY A 283 11.36 4.30 0.43
CA GLY A 283 10.90 3.02 -0.12
C GLY A 283 9.40 2.78 0.00
N ILE A 284 9.00 1.56 -0.33
CA ILE A 284 7.64 1.07 -0.19
C ILE A 284 7.64 -0.32 0.42
N LEU A 285 6.85 -0.50 1.47
CA LEU A 285 6.74 -1.74 2.21
C LEU A 285 5.28 -2.17 2.35
N PHE A 286 5.06 -3.48 2.28
CA PHE A 286 3.76 -4.11 2.43
C PHE A 286 3.83 -5.14 3.55
N ASP A 287 2.86 -5.08 4.47
CA ASP A 287 2.61 -6.19 5.37
C ASP A 287 2.08 -7.38 4.57
N GLY A 288 2.80 -8.49 4.59
CA GLY A 288 2.42 -9.69 3.84
C GLY A 288 1.11 -10.31 4.28
N ALA A 289 0.78 -10.23 5.58
CA ALA A 289 -0.47 -10.74 6.10
C ALA A 289 -1.64 -9.87 5.61
N TRP A 290 -1.52 -8.55 5.73
CA TRP A 290 -2.52 -7.63 5.21
C TRP A 290 -2.71 -7.78 3.69
N LEU A 291 -1.63 -7.84 2.92
CA LEU A 291 -1.73 -7.99 1.47
C LEU A 291 -2.40 -9.30 1.07
N TRP A 292 -2.17 -10.36 1.84
CA TRP A 292 -2.83 -11.65 1.65
C TRP A 292 -4.33 -11.56 1.95
N GLU A 293 -4.72 -10.91 3.04
CA GLU A 293 -6.13 -10.66 3.40
C GLU A 293 -6.85 -9.87 2.29
N GLU A 294 -6.28 -8.73 1.86
CA GLU A 294 -6.87 -7.90 0.80
C GLU A 294 -6.97 -8.65 -0.55
N TYR A 295 -5.96 -9.47 -0.87
CA TYR A 295 -6.02 -10.32 -2.05
C TYR A 295 -7.18 -11.33 -1.96
N LEU A 296 -7.35 -11.99 -0.83
CA LEU A 296 -8.46 -12.90 -0.61
C LEU A 296 -9.82 -12.21 -0.65
N ASP A 297 -9.95 -10.96 -0.19
CA ASP A 297 -11.20 -10.20 -0.33
C ASP A 297 -11.62 -10.05 -1.78
N THR A 298 -10.67 -9.83 -2.70
CA THR A 298 -10.98 -9.76 -4.13
C THR A 298 -11.65 -11.03 -4.69
N LEU A 299 -11.41 -12.18 -4.06
CA LEU A 299 -11.93 -13.49 -4.46
C LEU A 299 -13.22 -13.85 -3.69
N LEU A 300 -13.14 -13.84 -2.36
CA LEU A 300 -14.17 -14.35 -1.46
C LEU A 300 -15.45 -13.52 -1.49
N LYS A 301 -15.34 -12.24 -1.78
CA LYS A 301 -16.51 -11.36 -1.99
C LYS A 301 -17.45 -11.87 -3.08
N SER A 302 -16.93 -12.52 -4.11
CA SER A 302 -17.72 -13.11 -5.21
C SER A 302 -18.62 -14.26 -4.78
N ILE A 303 -18.32 -14.90 -3.63
CA ILE A 303 -19.09 -16.00 -3.05
C ILE A 303 -19.80 -15.61 -1.74
N GLY A 304 -19.96 -14.31 -1.48
CA GLY A 304 -20.79 -13.79 -0.40
C GLY A 304 -20.11 -13.66 0.96
N PHE A 305 -18.79 -13.68 1.03
CA PHE A 305 -18.07 -13.35 2.25
C PHE A 305 -17.98 -11.84 2.45
N GLU A 306 -18.11 -11.43 3.69
CA GLU A 306 -17.80 -10.08 4.15
C GLU A 306 -16.38 -10.06 4.71
N HIS A 307 -15.60 -9.05 4.30
CA HIS A 307 -14.30 -8.71 4.87
C HIS A 307 -14.41 -7.36 5.57
N PRO A 308 -14.59 -7.34 6.89
CA PRO A 308 -14.66 -6.08 7.61
C PRO A 308 -13.28 -5.44 7.69
N ARG A 309 -13.26 -4.11 7.71
CA ARG A 309 -12.02 -3.34 7.89
C ARG A 309 -11.54 -3.44 9.34
N ASN A 310 -11.03 -4.59 9.72
CA ASN A 310 -10.60 -4.89 11.09
C ASN A 310 -9.52 -3.91 11.58
N LYS A 311 -8.59 -3.53 10.70
CA LYS A 311 -7.53 -2.55 10.99
C LYS A 311 -8.06 -1.11 11.17
N ALA A 312 -9.28 -0.83 10.73
CA ALA A 312 -10.02 0.41 11.03
C ALA A 312 -11.00 0.24 12.22
N GLY A 313 -11.03 -0.93 12.86
CA GLY A 313 -11.91 -1.25 13.99
C GLY A 313 -13.38 -1.46 13.63
N GLU A 314 -13.71 -1.60 12.34
CA GLU A 314 -15.11 -1.71 11.87
C GLU A 314 -15.72 -3.10 12.06
N GLY A 315 -14.90 -4.17 12.02
CA GLY A 315 -15.36 -5.58 12.09
C GLY A 315 -15.51 -6.14 13.50
N ARG A 316 -15.51 -5.31 14.51
CA ARG A 316 -15.52 -5.74 15.91
C ARG A 316 -16.72 -6.62 16.26
N LYS A 317 -16.47 -7.81 16.77
CA LYS A 317 -17.42 -8.70 17.42
C LYS A 317 -17.05 -8.84 18.90
N TYR A 318 -17.95 -9.35 19.72
CA TYR A 318 -17.70 -9.48 21.16
C TYR A 318 -17.94 -10.93 21.61
N MET A 319 -17.04 -11.43 22.46
CA MET A 319 -17.18 -12.77 23.05
C MET A 319 -18.28 -12.82 24.08
N PHE A 320 -18.54 -11.72 24.76
CA PHE A 320 -19.50 -11.64 25.86
C PHE A 320 -20.65 -10.68 25.56
N THR A 321 -21.81 -10.93 26.18
CA THR A 321 -23.02 -10.13 26.01
C THR A 321 -22.93 -8.72 26.56
N ASP A 322 -21.98 -8.47 27.46
CA ASP A 322 -21.68 -7.14 28.02
C ASP A 322 -20.74 -6.32 27.12
N HIS A 323 -20.51 -6.77 25.88
CA HIS A 323 -19.59 -6.15 24.93
C HIS A 323 -18.12 -6.12 25.39
N THR A 324 -17.69 -7.13 26.16
CA THR A 324 -16.28 -7.37 26.45
C THR A 324 -15.72 -8.50 25.58
N GLY A 325 -14.38 -8.65 25.53
CA GLY A 325 -13.72 -9.66 24.71
C GLY A 325 -13.86 -9.38 23.21
N ALA A 326 -13.37 -8.21 22.75
CA ALA A 326 -13.39 -7.86 21.34
C ALA A 326 -12.59 -8.84 20.47
N CYS A 327 -13.14 -9.26 19.35
CA CYS A 327 -12.51 -10.11 18.36
C CYS A 327 -12.84 -9.64 16.92
N TYR A 328 -12.02 -10.06 15.97
CA TYR A 328 -12.04 -9.52 14.60
C TYR A 328 -11.88 -10.67 13.60
N PRO A 329 -12.97 -11.34 13.16
CA PRO A 329 -12.89 -12.34 12.09
C PRO A 329 -12.44 -11.68 10.77
N ASP A 330 -11.57 -12.34 10.03
CA ASP A 330 -11.07 -11.80 8.75
C ASP A 330 -12.16 -11.88 7.67
N PHE A 331 -12.80 -13.04 7.55
CA PHE A 331 -13.87 -13.27 6.58
C PHE A 331 -15.01 -14.05 7.22
N TYR A 332 -16.23 -13.65 6.97
CA TYR A 332 -17.40 -14.44 7.37
C TYR A 332 -18.56 -14.30 6.37
N SER A 333 -19.35 -15.35 6.29
CA SER A 333 -20.60 -15.38 5.55
C SER A 333 -21.73 -15.83 6.48
N GLN A 334 -22.92 -16.13 5.94
CA GLN A 334 -24.03 -16.70 6.72
C GLN A 334 -23.78 -18.14 7.16
N GLU A 335 -22.83 -18.84 6.56
CA GLU A 335 -22.63 -20.30 6.73
C GLU A 335 -21.24 -20.65 7.25
N MET A 336 -20.24 -19.77 7.05
CA MET A 336 -18.83 -20.09 7.32
C MET A 336 -18.04 -18.87 7.77
N VAL A 337 -17.02 -19.09 8.62
CA VAL A 337 -15.97 -18.15 8.96
C VAL A 337 -14.61 -18.64 8.46
N LEU A 338 -13.83 -17.75 7.85
CA LEU A 338 -12.49 -18.03 7.38
C LEU A 338 -11.49 -17.05 8.01
N ASP A 339 -10.33 -17.56 8.32
CA ASP A 339 -9.21 -16.80 8.86
C ASP A 339 -8.04 -16.89 7.87
N ALA A 340 -7.53 -15.75 7.45
CA ALA A 340 -6.45 -15.67 6.48
C ALA A 340 -5.10 -15.79 7.17
N LYS A 341 -4.31 -16.78 6.81
CA LYS A 341 -2.97 -16.95 7.38
C LYS A 341 -1.91 -16.95 6.27
N TYR A 342 -1.05 -15.96 6.30
CA TYR A 342 0.14 -15.92 5.45
C TYR A 342 1.25 -16.80 6.07
N LYS A 343 0.93 -18.10 6.20
CA LYS A 343 1.78 -19.13 6.80
C LYS A 343 1.65 -20.43 5.99
N GLY A 344 2.68 -21.24 5.95
CA GLY A 344 2.68 -22.52 5.23
C GLY A 344 2.02 -23.64 6.03
N TYR A 345 0.71 -23.61 6.23
CA TYR A 345 -0.04 -24.72 6.81
C TYR A 345 -0.49 -25.68 5.70
N GLU A 346 -0.01 -26.91 5.71
CA GLU A 346 -0.43 -27.93 4.73
C GLU A 346 -1.68 -28.69 5.20
N ASP A 347 -1.86 -28.84 6.51
CA ASP A 347 -3.04 -29.47 7.10
C ASP A 347 -3.39 -28.91 8.49
N LEU A 348 -4.55 -29.31 9.03
CA LEU A 348 -5.00 -28.89 10.36
C LEU A 348 -4.10 -29.36 11.52
N GLY A 349 -3.24 -30.33 11.30
CA GLY A 349 -2.27 -30.79 12.32
C GLY A 349 -1.10 -29.83 12.49
N MET A 350 -0.81 -29.02 11.49
CA MET A 350 0.25 -28.00 11.51
C MET A 350 -0.23 -26.64 12.02
N VAL A 351 -1.55 -26.44 12.09
CA VAL A 351 -2.12 -25.17 12.57
C VAL A 351 -1.82 -25.00 14.06
N GLN A 352 -1.33 -23.83 14.42
CA GLN A 352 -1.05 -23.50 15.83
C GLN A 352 -2.33 -23.53 16.67
N THR A 353 -2.24 -24.03 17.89
CA THR A 353 -3.39 -24.18 18.80
C THR A 353 -4.12 -22.84 19.04
N ALA A 354 -3.38 -21.73 19.10
CA ALA A 354 -3.96 -20.41 19.25
C ALA A 354 -4.84 -20.02 18.05
N ASP A 355 -4.37 -20.30 16.82
CA ASP A 355 -5.13 -20.02 15.59
C ASP A 355 -6.41 -20.90 15.55
N LEU A 356 -6.31 -22.19 15.96
CA LEU A 356 -7.48 -23.07 16.07
C LEU A 356 -8.53 -22.52 17.05
N TYR A 357 -8.12 -22.10 18.24
CA TYR A 357 -9.03 -21.52 19.24
C TYR A 357 -9.66 -20.24 18.74
N GLN A 358 -8.94 -19.45 17.97
CA GLN A 358 -9.45 -18.22 17.37
C GLN A 358 -10.62 -18.52 16.43
N VAL A 359 -10.46 -19.42 15.46
CA VAL A 359 -11.51 -19.78 14.50
C VAL A 359 -12.70 -20.46 15.18
N ILE A 360 -12.46 -21.36 16.14
CA ILE A 360 -13.53 -22.00 16.91
C ILE A 360 -14.34 -20.96 17.70
N SER A 361 -13.67 -19.98 18.31
CA SER A 361 -14.35 -18.87 18.99
C SER A 361 -15.21 -18.05 18.04
N TYR A 362 -14.71 -17.77 16.84
CA TYR A 362 -15.47 -17.07 15.81
C TYR A 362 -16.71 -17.87 15.36
N MET A 363 -16.56 -19.19 15.13
CA MET A 363 -17.69 -20.07 14.81
C MET A 363 -18.75 -20.01 15.89
N HIS A 364 -18.35 -20.05 17.17
CA HIS A 364 -19.27 -19.99 18.31
C HIS A 364 -20.02 -18.64 18.37
N ILE A 365 -19.31 -17.52 18.28
CA ILE A 365 -19.88 -16.16 18.38
C ILE A 365 -20.84 -15.89 17.23
N LEU A 366 -20.47 -16.30 16.01
CA LEU A 366 -21.26 -16.09 14.80
C LEU A 366 -22.33 -17.18 14.61
N LYS A 367 -22.35 -18.22 15.46
CA LYS A 367 -23.26 -19.37 15.39
C LYS A 367 -23.15 -20.13 14.06
N LEU A 368 -21.92 -20.34 13.60
CA LEU A 368 -21.59 -21.01 12.35
C LEU A 368 -21.09 -22.43 12.60
N ASN A 369 -21.44 -23.35 11.69
CA ASN A 369 -21.00 -24.76 11.75
C ASN A 369 -19.77 -25.06 10.91
N HIS A 370 -19.33 -24.10 10.07
CA HIS A 370 -18.17 -24.27 9.21
C HIS A 370 -17.13 -23.18 9.50
N GLY A 371 -15.88 -23.61 9.58
CA GLY A 371 -14.75 -22.71 9.76
C GLY A 371 -13.53 -23.20 8.99
N GLY A 372 -12.57 -22.32 8.77
CA GLY A 372 -11.35 -22.73 8.11
C GLY A 372 -10.28 -21.66 8.05
N PHE A 373 -9.15 -22.09 7.50
CA PHE A 373 -8.00 -21.24 7.22
C PHE A 373 -7.75 -21.16 5.73
N VAL A 374 -7.40 -20.00 5.21
CA VAL A 374 -6.96 -19.84 3.82
C VAL A 374 -5.49 -19.48 3.84
N VAL A 375 -4.67 -20.29 3.17
CA VAL A 375 -3.20 -20.21 3.22
C VAL A 375 -2.59 -20.31 1.83
N PRO A 376 -1.45 -19.63 1.57
CA PRO A 376 -0.65 -19.88 0.37
C PRO A 376 0.23 -21.12 0.58
N VAL A 377 0.30 -22.00 -0.42
CA VAL A 377 1.10 -23.23 -0.37
C VAL A 377 2.01 -23.32 -1.59
N SER A 378 3.21 -23.89 -1.42
CA SER A 378 4.22 -24.00 -2.50
C SER A 378 4.19 -25.33 -3.25
N ASN A 379 3.52 -26.36 -2.72
CA ASN A 379 3.53 -27.73 -3.27
C ASN A 379 2.13 -28.24 -3.62
N ASP A 380 2.06 -29.12 -4.61
CA ASP A 380 0.85 -29.82 -5.09
C ASP A 380 0.19 -30.73 -4.06
N GLU A 381 0.76 -30.89 -2.88
CA GLU A 381 0.40 -31.93 -1.95
C GLU A 381 -0.68 -31.50 -0.94
N LYS A 382 -1.77 -32.23 -1.02
CA LYS A 382 -2.85 -32.41 -0.05
C LYS A 382 -3.84 -31.27 0.11
N GLN A 383 -5.00 -31.47 -0.52
CA GLN A 383 -6.24 -30.95 0.03
C GLN A 383 -6.34 -31.39 1.50
N SER A 384 -6.44 -30.41 2.39
CA SER A 384 -6.63 -30.69 3.81
C SER A 384 -7.95 -31.48 4.00
N VAL A 385 -7.86 -32.57 4.69
CA VAL A 385 -9.06 -33.34 5.08
C VAL A 385 -9.80 -32.55 6.15
N ALA A 386 -11.07 -32.26 5.89
CA ALA A 386 -11.96 -31.68 6.88
C ALA A 386 -12.04 -32.52 8.17
N LYS A 387 -11.97 -31.86 9.32
CA LYS A 387 -12.10 -32.50 10.62
C LYS A 387 -13.36 -32.04 11.34
N GLN A 388 -14.07 -32.98 11.92
CA GLN A 388 -15.24 -32.74 12.76
C GLN A 388 -14.79 -32.25 14.14
N LEU A 389 -15.41 -31.19 14.66
CA LEU A 389 -15.19 -30.74 16.02
C LEU A 389 -16.03 -31.56 17.01
N ASN A 390 -15.45 -31.86 18.19
CA ASN A 390 -16.18 -32.43 19.32
C ASN A 390 -17.07 -31.37 20.00
N GLY A 391 -17.97 -31.80 20.87
CA GLY A 391 -18.84 -30.93 21.65
C GLY A 391 -20.03 -30.41 20.85
N TYR A 392 -20.14 -29.13 20.61
CA TYR A 392 -21.24 -28.54 19.84
C TYR A 392 -21.21 -28.87 18.34
N GLY A 393 -20.16 -29.55 17.89
CA GLY A 393 -20.03 -29.94 16.49
C GLY A 393 -19.42 -28.84 15.62
N GLY A 394 -19.58 -29.02 14.31
CA GLY A 394 -18.99 -28.16 13.30
C GLY A 394 -17.80 -28.79 12.59
N LYS A 395 -17.44 -28.27 11.44
CA LYS A 395 -16.34 -28.76 10.60
C LYS A 395 -15.28 -27.69 10.42
N LEU A 396 -13.99 -28.07 10.45
CA LEU A 396 -12.85 -27.22 10.13
C LEU A 396 -12.05 -27.79 8.95
N SER A 397 -11.54 -26.90 8.10
CA SER A 397 -10.61 -27.27 7.03
C SER A 397 -9.52 -26.20 6.82
N VAL A 398 -8.45 -26.60 6.12
CA VAL A 398 -7.46 -25.66 5.58
C VAL A 398 -7.62 -25.64 4.06
N PHE A 399 -7.75 -24.45 3.48
CA PHE A 399 -7.90 -24.22 2.05
C PHE A 399 -6.60 -23.62 1.53
N GLY A 400 -5.86 -24.36 0.75
CA GLY A 400 -4.60 -23.91 0.15
C GLY A 400 -4.81 -23.30 -1.23
N ILE A 401 -4.18 -22.16 -1.50
CA ILE A 401 -3.94 -21.64 -2.85
C ILE A 401 -2.51 -22.02 -3.22
N GLN A 402 -2.36 -22.81 -4.27
CA GLN A 402 -1.04 -23.19 -4.74
C GLN A 402 -0.39 -22.03 -5.48
N VAL A 403 0.79 -21.63 -5.01
CA VAL A 403 1.62 -20.60 -5.65
C VAL A 403 2.67 -21.31 -6.50
N ASP A 404 2.52 -21.20 -7.83
CA ASP A 404 3.47 -21.85 -8.76
C ASP A 404 4.81 -21.11 -8.78
N GLN A 405 5.88 -21.82 -8.41
CA GLN A 405 7.25 -21.30 -8.39
C GLN A 405 8.06 -21.63 -9.65
N LYS A 406 7.44 -22.22 -10.68
CA LYS A 406 8.13 -22.73 -11.87
C LYS A 406 7.71 -22.06 -13.18
N SER A 407 6.81 -21.10 -13.12
CA SER A 407 6.34 -20.41 -14.33
C SER A 407 7.44 -19.58 -14.96
N PRO A 408 7.67 -19.73 -16.29
CA PRO A 408 8.73 -19.00 -16.98
C PRO A 408 8.42 -17.51 -17.22
N THR A 409 7.15 -17.13 -17.17
CA THR A 409 6.69 -15.75 -17.39
C THR A 409 5.56 -15.40 -16.44
N PHE A 410 5.39 -14.11 -16.17
CA PHE A 410 4.30 -13.61 -15.34
C PHE A 410 2.91 -13.98 -15.91
N THR A 411 2.73 -13.93 -17.23
CA THR A 411 1.46 -14.34 -17.86
C THR A 411 1.13 -15.82 -17.62
N CYS A 412 2.12 -16.71 -17.68
CA CYS A 412 1.93 -18.12 -17.38
C CYS A 412 1.56 -18.30 -15.89
N PHE A 413 2.24 -17.59 -15.00
CA PHE A 413 1.96 -17.56 -13.57
C PHE A 413 0.53 -17.08 -13.29
N ALA A 414 0.12 -15.95 -13.86
CA ALA A 414 -1.19 -15.36 -13.66
C ALA A 414 -2.33 -16.30 -14.12
N ASN A 415 -2.14 -17.00 -15.24
CA ASN A 415 -3.12 -17.98 -15.71
C ASN A 415 -3.28 -19.16 -14.75
N LYS A 416 -2.18 -19.67 -14.19
CA LYS A 416 -2.23 -20.75 -13.20
C LYS A 416 -2.89 -20.27 -11.90
N MET A 417 -2.55 -19.08 -11.43
CA MET A 417 -3.19 -18.49 -10.26
C MET A 417 -4.69 -18.33 -10.44
N GLY A 418 -5.16 -17.90 -11.63
CA GLY A 418 -6.60 -17.81 -11.92
C GLY A 418 -7.31 -19.17 -11.87
N ALA A 419 -6.65 -20.26 -12.29
CA ALA A 419 -7.19 -21.61 -12.16
C ALA A 419 -7.26 -22.04 -10.69
N GLU A 420 -6.23 -21.76 -9.89
CA GLU A 420 -6.19 -22.04 -8.46
C GLU A 420 -7.22 -21.24 -7.65
N GLU A 421 -7.44 -19.98 -7.99
CA GLU A 421 -8.52 -19.15 -7.43
C GLU A 421 -9.89 -19.80 -7.65
N SER A 422 -10.16 -20.25 -8.88
CA SER A 422 -11.42 -20.93 -9.22
C SER A 422 -11.58 -22.22 -8.43
N ARG A 423 -10.52 -23.02 -8.33
CA ARG A 423 -10.49 -24.27 -7.53
C ARG A 423 -10.78 -23.98 -6.05
N LEU A 424 -10.15 -22.96 -5.46
CA LEU A 424 -10.37 -22.55 -4.08
C LEU A 424 -11.86 -22.25 -3.83
N LEU A 425 -12.47 -21.41 -4.69
CA LEU A 425 -13.85 -20.99 -4.55
C LEU A 425 -14.82 -22.19 -4.64
N GLU A 426 -14.54 -23.15 -5.53
CA GLU A 426 -15.30 -24.40 -5.64
C GLU A 426 -15.16 -25.27 -4.39
N CYS A 427 -13.94 -25.43 -3.86
CA CYS A 427 -13.68 -26.18 -2.63
C CYS A 427 -14.42 -25.59 -1.42
N ILE A 428 -14.43 -24.26 -1.28
CA ILE A 428 -15.14 -23.59 -0.18
C ILE A 428 -16.66 -23.80 -0.32
N ARG A 429 -17.23 -23.67 -1.51
CA ARG A 429 -18.66 -23.90 -1.76
C ARG A 429 -19.08 -25.34 -1.47
N SER A 430 -18.30 -26.32 -1.94
CA SER A 430 -18.61 -27.74 -1.70
C SER A 430 -18.52 -28.09 -0.21
N PHE A 431 -17.54 -27.54 0.50
CA PHE A 431 -17.37 -27.79 1.94
C PHE A 431 -18.55 -27.33 2.79
N VAL A 432 -19.23 -26.26 2.39
CA VAL A 432 -20.43 -25.76 3.08
C VAL A 432 -21.67 -26.57 2.72
N SER A 433 -21.70 -27.15 1.51
CA SER A 433 -22.85 -27.97 1.03
C SER A 433 -22.88 -29.36 1.56
N ASP A 434 -21.77 -29.91 2.09
CA ASP A 434 -21.59 -31.21 2.72
C ASP A 434 -21.87 -31.18 4.24
#